data_8f14b154a8ef58f875e02f1907991818
#
_entry.id   8f14b154a8ef58f875e02f1907991818
#
_cell.length_a   1.000
_cell.length_b   1.000
_cell.length_c   1.000
_cell.angle_alpha   90.00
_cell.angle_beta   90.00
_cell.angle_gamma   90.00
#
_symmetry.space_group_name_H-M   'P 1'
#
loop_
_entity.id
_entity.type
_entity.pdbx_description
1 polymer ?
#
loop_
_entity_poly.entity_id
_entity_poly.type
_entity_poly.pdbx_seq_one_letter_code
_entity_poly.pdbx_strand_id
1 'polypeptide(L)'
;MNQQNNPLYPWRTEPEINLERQNYLAQCLTTKPDIQQGIYPFKDVKLCRADIEWLLAKHEDGRGPVDWSDERQRERLGLDLRGADLRQVDLRKLPLTRMRSGLTRDEWNLTTLEQRHIAGVHLQGADLSEAHLEGAILQGAHLEGTTLRGTHLEEANLFRAYLKDAYLRRAHLEKAKLRGTHMEGAYLLEARLQGADLRNAFFDSVSNLERITLSEGNPGCALLADVHWESVNLSVVNWLQIKVLGDEYKARQREKSIPVRTAREKGRLLEDYHEAVRAYRQLANAMRAQGMNEEAIPFAYRAQKLQRKVFWRQALWGQVGSLQTDTPQRKLRQSAQDIWRRIRYVGSYVFSWFLDILAGYGYKPGRSLFIYVLMIASFASCYSFFGDLPPNEALIFSVTSFHGRGFFPGTFSLGSPITALAALEAVAGLFIEISFIATFTQRFFGR
;
A
#
# COMPACT_ATOMS: atom_id res chain seq x y z
N MET A 1 -5.81 -46.73 -26.40
CA MET A 1 -5.01 -47.53 -25.45
C MET A 1 -5.04 -46.81 -24.13
N ASN A 2 -5.42 -47.51 -23.09
CA ASN A 2 -5.96 -47.05 -21.82
C ASN A 2 -5.15 -45.95 -21.11
N GLN A 3 -5.71 -44.76 -21.05
CA GLN A 3 -5.40 -43.81 -19.99
C GLN A 3 -5.98 -44.36 -18.70
N GLN A 4 -5.18 -45.02 -17.90
CA GLN A 4 -5.57 -45.35 -16.52
C GLN A 4 -5.53 -44.04 -15.73
N ASN A 5 -6.67 -43.32 -15.65
CA ASN A 5 -6.88 -42.31 -14.63
C ASN A 5 -6.74 -43.03 -13.28
N ASN A 6 -5.57 -42.84 -12.63
CA ASN A 6 -5.40 -43.32 -11.27
C ASN A 6 -6.34 -42.50 -10.37
N PRO A 7 -7.38 -43.08 -9.76
CA PRO A 7 -8.35 -42.31 -8.95
C PRO A 7 -7.70 -41.62 -7.74
N LEU A 8 -6.50 -42.02 -7.36
CA LEU A 8 -5.73 -41.41 -6.24
C LEU A 8 -5.07 -40.07 -6.60
N TYR A 9 -4.81 -39.82 -7.92
CA TYR A 9 -4.08 -38.61 -8.36
C TYR A 9 -4.72 -38.04 -9.64
N PRO A 10 -5.85 -37.35 -9.56
CA PRO A 10 -6.60 -36.85 -10.73
C PRO A 10 -5.81 -35.79 -11.55
N TRP A 11 -4.79 -35.19 -10.96
CA TRP A 11 -3.89 -34.20 -11.58
C TRP A 11 -2.77 -34.83 -12.41
N ARG A 12 -2.55 -36.15 -12.31
CA ARG A 12 -1.52 -36.88 -13.06
C ARG A 12 -2.03 -37.18 -14.48
N THR A 13 -1.38 -36.62 -15.47
CA THR A 13 -1.78 -36.73 -16.88
C THR A 13 -0.73 -37.39 -17.76
N GLU A 14 0.53 -37.35 -17.31
CA GLU A 14 1.64 -37.89 -18.08
C GLU A 14 1.92 -39.37 -17.73
N PRO A 15 2.50 -40.12 -18.69
CA PRO A 15 2.94 -41.48 -18.39
C PRO A 15 4.10 -41.45 -17.35
N GLU A 16 4.23 -42.55 -16.64
CA GLU A 16 5.32 -42.69 -15.67
C GLU A 16 6.69 -42.62 -16.36
N ILE A 17 7.60 -41.81 -15.79
CA ILE A 17 8.96 -41.69 -16.28
C ILE A 17 9.71 -43.01 -16.13
N ASN A 18 10.70 -43.26 -17.00
CA ASN A 18 11.48 -44.49 -16.98
C ASN A 18 12.31 -44.62 -15.68
N LEU A 19 12.74 -45.87 -15.38
CA LEU A 19 13.43 -46.16 -14.12
C LEU A 19 14.75 -45.39 -13.98
N GLU A 20 15.46 -45.15 -15.07
CA GLU A 20 16.72 -44.40 -15.07
C GLU A 20 16.47 -42.95 -14.61
N ARG A 21 15.43 -42.28 -15.16
CA ARG A 21 15.04 -40.96 -14.74
C ARG A 21 14.52 -40.91 -13.30
N GLN A 22 13.78 -41.92 -12.87
CA GLN A 22 13.35 -42.04 -11.46
C GLN A 22 14.53 -42.09 -10.52
N ASN A 23 15.53 -42.96 -10.82
CA ASN A 23 16.74 -43.11 -10.02
C ASN A 23 17.55 -41.79 -9.97
N TYR A 24 17.68 -41.10 -11.11
CA TYR A 24 18.34 -39.80 -11.17
C TYR A 24 17.64 -38.76 -10.28
N LEU A 25 16.33 -38.62 -10.38
CA LEU A 25 15.55 -37.66 -9.55
C LEU A 25 15.58 -38.04 -8.07
N ALA A 26 15.55 -39.36 -7.75
CA ALA A 26 15.69 -39.82 -6.38
C ALA A 26 17.08 -39.48 -5.81
N GLN A 27 18.12 -39.58 -6.60
CA GLN A 27 19.47 -39.16 -6.19
C GLN A 27 19.53 -37.64 -5.96
N CYS A 28 18.91 -36.83 -6.83
CA CYS A 28 18.81 -35.39 -6.62
C CYS A 28 18.13 -35.04 -5.28
N LEU A 29 17.06 -35.75 -4.90
CA LEU A 29 16.36 -35.55 -3.62
C LEU A 29 17.24 -35.82 -2.38
N THR A 30 18.32 -36.64 -2.49
CA THR A 30 19.25 -36.86 -1.38
C THR A 30 20.20 -35.70 -1.12
N THR A 31 20.27 -34.74 -2.06
CA THR A 31 21.11 -33.55 -1.95
C THR A 31 20.55 -32.63 -0.86
N LYS A 32 21.34 -32.41 0.20
CA LYS A 32 20.98 -31.45 1.24
C LYS A 32 21.24 -30.04 0.73
N PRO A 33 20.22 -29.13 0.76
CA PRO A 33 20.42 -27.77 0.33
C PRO A 33 21.45 -27.02 1.18
N ASP A 34 22.41 -26.37 0.52
CA ASP A 34 23.37 -25.47 1.15
C ASP A 34 23.25 -24.09 0.46
N ILE A 35 22.67 -23.13 1.20
CA ILE A 35 22.38 -21.78 0.68
C ILE A 35 23.67 -21.00 0.46
N GLN A 36 24.69 -21.21 1.31
CA GLN A 36 25.94 -20.47 1.22
C GLN A 36 26.75 -20.90 -0.01
N GLN A 37 26.68 -22.18 -0.36
CA GLN A 37 27.33 -22.74 -1.54
C GLN A 37 26.43 -22.72 -2.79
N GLY A 38 25.16 -22.33 -2.66
CA GLY A 38 24.20 -22.35 -3.77
C GLY A 38 23.91 -23.76 -4.28
N ILE A 39 23.87 -24.74 -3.36
CA ILE A 39 23.58 -26.16 -3.67
C ILE A 39 22.09 -26.40 -3.38
N TYR A 40 21.37 -26.90 -4.39
CA TYR A 40 19.96 -27.28 -4.29
C TYR A 40 19.69 -28.58 -5.02
N PRO A 41 18.63 -29.35 -4.64
CA PRO A 41 18.35 -30.66 -5.22
C PRO A 41 18.25 -30.68 -6.75
N PHE A 42 17.63 -29.66 -7.32
CA PHE A 42 17.38 -29.59 -8.76
C PHE A 42 18.06 -28.40 -9.44
N LYS A 43 19.13 -27.87 -8.83
CA LYS A 43 19.87 -26.75 -9.43
C LYS A 43 20.33 -27.10 -10.86
N ASP A 44 19.98 -26.23 -11.81
CA ASP A 44 20.28 -26.36 -13.24
C ASP A 44 19.72 -27.64 -13.91
N VAL A 45 18.84 -28.38 -13.20
CA VAL A 45 18.21 -29.57 -13.75
C VAL A 45 16.96 -29.15 -14.51
N LYS A 46 16.93 -29.51 -15.80
CA LYS A 46 15.73 -29.35 -16.62
C LYS A 46 14.72 -30.43 -16.27
N LEU A 47 13.55 -29.99 -15.79
CA LEU A 47 12.45 -30.87 -15.42
C LEU A 47 11.30 -30.72 -16.44
N CYS A 48 10.61 -31.82 -16.71
CA CYS A 48 9.38 -31.81 -17.50
C CYS A 48 8.16 -32.08 -16.61
N ARG A 49 6.95 -32.01 -17.18
CA ARG A 49 5.70 -32.27 -16.45
C ARG A 49 5.68 -33.64 -15.78
N ALA A 50 6.07 -34.69 -16.51
CA ALA A 50 6.10 -36.07 -15.98
C ALA A 50 7.04 -36.20 -14.77
N ASP A 51 8.19 -35.48 -14.77
CA ASP A 51 9.11 -35.44 -13.62
C ASP A 51 8.42 -34.80 -12.40
N ILE A 52 7.73 -33.68 -12.58
CA ILE A 52 7.03 -32.99 -11.49
C ILE A 52 5.88 -33.85 -10.95
N GLU A 53 5.11 -34.49 -11.83
CA GLU A 53 4.04 -35.43 -11.41
C GLU A 53 4.60 -36.59 -10.59
N TRP A 54 5.74 -37.14 -11.00
CA TRP A 54 6.42 -38.21 -10.25
C TRP A 54 6.93 -37.71 -8.89
N LEU A 55 7.58 -36.55 -8.86
CA LEU A 55 8.09 -35.94 -7.63
C LEU A 55 6.96 -35.62 -6.64
N LEU A 56 5.83 -35.10 -7.10
CA LEU A 56 4.66 -34.85 -6.28
C LEU A 56 4.07 -36.13 -5.68
N ALA A 57 4.01 -37.22 -6.47
CA ALA A 57 3.51 -38.49 -5.99
C ALA A 57 4.43 -39.14 -4.94
N LYS A 58 5.72 -38.90 -5.01
CA LYS A 58 6.76 -39.40 -4.06
C LYS A 58 7.03 -38.45 -2.90
N HIS A 59 6.44 -37.26 -2.91
CA HIS A 59 6.71 -36.23 -1.90
C HIS A 59 6.39 -36.74 -0.48
N GLU A 60 7.32 -36.49 0.48
CA GLU A 60 7.24 -36.95 1.88
C GLU A 60 6.85 -38.44 2.00
N ASP A 61 7.67 -39.28 1.40
CA ASP A 61 7.48 -40.76 1.44
C ASP A 61 6.12 -41.24 0.90
N GLY A 62 5.60 -40.52 -0.11
CA GLY A 62 4.35 -40.89 -0.79
C GLY A 62 3.10 -40.30 -0.16
N ARG A 63 3.21 -39.38 0.78
CA ARG A 63 2.07 -38.60 1.28
C ARG A 63 1.43 -37.70 0.21
N GLY A 64 2.18 -37.42 -0.84
CA GLY A 64 1.72 -36.59 -1.94
C GLY A 64 1.72 -35.08 -1.65
N PRO A 65 1.13 -34.29 -2.55
CA PRO A 65 1.10 -32.84 -2.46
C PRO A 65 0.40 -32.34 -1.19
N VAL A 66 0.67 -31.10 -0.82
CA VAL A 66 0.03 -30.43 0.32
C VAL A 66 -1.40 -30.05 -0.06
N ASP A 67 -2.36 -30.41 0.76
CA ASP A 67 -3.73 -29.98 0.63
C ASP A 67 -3.95 -28.66 1.40
N TRP A 68 -4.14 -27.54 0.68
CA TRP A 68 -4.35 -26.23 1.28
C TRP A 68 -5.70 -26.10 2.01
N SER A 69 -6.68 -26.90 1.64
CA SER A 69 -8.00 -26.90 2.28
C SER A 69 -7.95 -27.46 3.71
N ASP A 70 -7.00 -28.36 3.98
CA ASP A 70 -6.74 -28.90 5.32
C ASP A 70 -5.75 -28.00 6.09
N GLU A 71 -6.25 -27.29 7.09
CA GLU A 71 -5.41 -26.39 7.93
C GLU A 71 -4.22 -27.09 8.57
N ARG A 72 -4.32 -28.39 8.88
CA ARG A 72 -3.26 -29.18 9.50
C ARG A 72 -2.09 -29.41 8.53
N GLN A 73 -2.36 -29.37 7.22
CA GLN A 73 -1.34 -29.54 6.20
C GLN A 73 -0.66 -28.24 5.77
N ARG A 74 -1.23 -27.08 6.11
CA ARG A 74 -0.66 -25.77 5.72
C ARG A 74 0.74 -25.51 6.27
N GLU A 75 1.14 -26.18 7.34
CA GLU A 75 2.51 -26.11 7.88
C GLU A 75 3.51 -27.00 7.13
N ARG A 76 3.05 -27.99 6.35
CA ARG A 76 3.91 -28.86 5.55
C ARG A 76 4.64 -28.05 4.49
N LEU A 77 5.88 -28.44 4.22
CA LEU A 77 6.63 -27.88 3.10
C LEU A 77 6.21 -28.58 1.81
N GLY A 78 6.04 -27.82 0.73
CA GLY A 78 5.85 -28.36 -0.60
C GLY A 78 7.18 -28.78 -1.23
N LEU A 79 7.11 -29.21 -2.48
CA LEU A 79 8.26 -29.67 -3.26
C LEU A 79 9.35 -28.57 -3.36
N ASP A 80 10.61 -28.92 -3.11
CA ASP A 80 11.74 -28.00 -3.22
C ASP A 80 12.30 -28.01 -4.66
N LEU A 81 12.00 -26.97 -5.42
CA LEU A 81 12.39 -26.79 -6.82
C LEU A 81 13.35 -25.59 -6.99
N ARG A 82 14.07 -25.19 -5.94
CA ARG A 82 15.02 -24.09 -6.04
C ARG A 82 16.09 -24.36 -7.08
N GLY A 83 16.33 -23.37 -7.95
CA GLY A 83 17.30 -23.43 -9.03
C GLY A 83 16.95 -24.37 -10.18
N ALA A 84 15.76 -25.02 -10.16
CA ALA A 84 15.31 -25.88 -11.25
C ALA A 84 14.99 -25.10 -12.53
N ASP A 85 15.19 -25.72 -13.68
CA ASP A 85 14.80 -25.22 -15.00
C ASP A 85 13.47 -25.83 -15.42
N LEU A 86 12.41 -25.01 -15.36
CA LEU A 86 11.04 -25.34 -15.74
C LEU A 86 10.55 -24.45 -16.89
N ARG A 87 11.45 -23.85 -17.65
CA ARG A 87 11.12 -22.97 -18.76
C ARG A 87 10.27 -23.67 -19.80
N GLN A 88 9.15 -23.00 -20.19
CA GLN A 88 8.21 -23.45 -21.22
C GLN A 88 7.55 -24.81 -20.90
N VAL A 89 7.52 -25.23 -19.62
CA VAL A 89 6.89 -26.49 -19.19
C VAL A 89 5.39 -26.26 -18.95
N ASP A 90 4.59 -27.25 -19.34
CA ASP A 90 3.17 -27.30 -19.00
C ASP A 90 2.99 -27.81 -17.56
N LEU A 91 2.59 -26.94 -16.66
CA LEU A 91 2.36 -27.23 -15.24
C LEU A 91 0.88 -26.97 -14.85
N ARG A 92 0.00 -26.94 -15.84
CA ARG A 92 -1.43 -26.62 -15.63
C ARG A 92 -2.07 -27.57 -14.64
N LYS A 93 -2.88 -26.99 -13.73
CA LYS A 93 -3.69 -27.72 -12.74
C LYS A 93 -2.90 -28.59 -11.77
N LEU A 94 -1.56 -28.44 -11.70
CA LEU A 94 -0.75 -29.19 -10.74
C LEU A 94 -0.92 -28.66 -9.31
N PRO A 95 -0.94 -29.55 -8.31
CA PRO A 95 -1.01 -29.18 -6.89
C PRO A 95 0.39 -28.85 -6.34
N LEU A 96 0.89 -27.65 -6.66
CA LEU A 96 2.21 -27.13 -6.28
C LEU A 96 2.14 -26.27 -4.99
N THR A 97 1.15 -26.50 -4.18
CA THR A 97 0.93 -25.79 -2.91
C THR A 97 2.14 -25.86 -2.03
N ARG A 98 2.53 -24.72 -1.42
CA ARG A 98 3.70 -24.58 -0.56
C ARG A 98 5.06 -24.91 -1.23
N MET A 99 5.09 -25.00 -2.56
CA MET A 99 6.31 -25.22 -3.33
C MET A 99 7.42 -24.24 -2.91
N ARG A 100 8.63 -24.73 -2.76
CA ARG A 100 9.83 -23.91 -2.52
C ARG A 100 10.58 -23.69 -3.82
N SER A 101 10.48 -22.48 -4.32
CA SER A 101 11.08 -22.10 -5.61
C SER A 101 11.93 -20.84 -5.48
N GLY A 102 12.24 -20.45 -4.26
CA GLY A 102 13.07 -19.32 -3.90
C GLY A 102 13.45 -19.37 -2.42
N LEU A 103 14.11 -18.32 -1.96
CA LEU A 103 14.57 -18.21 -0.57
C LEU A 103 13.44 -17.74 0.36
N THR A 104 13.48 -18.16 1.61
CA THR A 104 12.66 -17.54 2.65
C THR A 104 13.20 -16.15 2.99
N ARG A 105 12.43 -15.36 3.76
CA ARG A 105 12.85 -14.00 4.16
C ARG A 105 14.16 -14.01 4.96
N ASP A 106 14.34 -14.98 5.85
CA ASP A 106 15.52 -15.06 6.70
C ASP A 106 16.74 -15.47 5.88
N GLU A 107 16.59 -16.46 5.01
CA GLU A 107 17.60 -16.88 4.04
C GLU A 107 18.01 -15.72 3.12
N TRP A 108 17.05 -14.95 2.62
CA TRP A 108 17.30 -13.80 1.74
C TRP A 108 18.21 -12.75 2.37
N ASN A 109 18.02 -12.47 3.65
CA ASN A 109 18.79 -11.45 4.36
C ASN A 109 20.26 -11.87 4.58
N LEU A 110 20.55 -13.16 4.52
CA LEU A 110 21.87 -13.76 4.74
C LEU A 110 22.64 -14.08 3.44
N THR A 111 22.02 -13.80 2.28
CA THR A 111 22.53 -14.21 0.96
C THR A 111 22.96 -13.03 0.10
N THR A 112 23.94 -13.26 -0.77
CA THR A 112 24.39 -12.33 -1.81
C THR A 112 23.38 -12.27 -2.97
N LEU A 113 23.54 -11.30 -3.87
CA LEU A 113 22.71 -11.20 -5.08
C LEU A 113 22.84 -12.44 -5.97
N GLU A 114 24.05 -12.96 -6.14
CA GLU A 114 24.34 -14.15 -6.92
C GLU A 114 23.65 -15.39 -6.34
N GLN A 115 23.77 -15.62 -5.04
CA GLN A 115 23.10 -16.72 -4.34
C GLN A 115 21.57 -16.64 -4.47
N ARG A 116 20.99 -15.43 -4.44
CA ARG A 116 19.55 -15.22 -4.65
C ARG A 116 19.12 -15.58 -6.06
N HIS A 117 19.92 -15.23 -7.05
CA HIS A 117 19.64 -15.57 -8.44
C HIS A 117 19.70 -17.07 -8.69
N ILE A 118 20.71 -17.75 -8.15
CA ILE A 118 20.86 -19.21 -8.24
C ILE A 118 19.70 -19.96 -7.58
N ALA A 119 19.15 -19.43 -6.48
CA ALA A 119 18.05 -20.06 -5.75
C ALA A 119 16.69 -19.92 -6.42
N GLY A 120 16.51 -18.91 -7.27
CA GLY A 120 15.27 -18.67 -7.99
C GLY A 120 14.98 -19.76 -9.01
N VAL A 121 13.77 -20.31 -9.01
CA VAL A 121 13.31 -21.21 -10.06
C VAL A 121 13.17 -20.48 -11.38
N HIS A 122 13.49 -21.13 -12.48
CA HIS A 122 13.31 -20.61 -13.84
C HIS A 122 12.01 -21.16 -14.43
N LEU A 123 10.97 -20.30 -14.47
CA LEU A 123 9.63 -20.62 -14.97
C LEU A 123 9.26 -19.79 -16.22
N GLN A 124 10.23 -19.13 -16.85
CA GLN A 124 9.97 -18.24 -18.00
C GLN A 124 9.18 -18.96 -19.08
N GLY A 125 8.03 -18.39 -19.46
CA GLY A 125 7.14 -18.93 -20.49
C GLY A 125 6.45 -20.25 -20.12
N ALA A 126 6.55 -20.74 -18.88
CA ALA A 126 5.80 -21.92 -18.43
C ALA A 126 4.29 -21.64 -18.39
N ASP A 127 3.47 -22.69 -18.52
CA ASP A 127 2.02 -22.59 -18.33
C ASP A 127 1.59 -23.18 -16.98
N LEU A 128 1.22 -22.31 -16.06
CA LEU A 128 0.73 -22.59 -14.72
C LEU A 128 -0.78 -22.33 -14.57
N SER A 129 -1.53 -22.29 -15.69
CA SER A 129 -2.97 -22.01 -15.67
C SER A 129 -3.69 -22.97 -14.73
N GLU A 130 -4.50 -22.40 -13.84
CA GLU A 130 -5.32 -23.15 -12.87
C GLU A 130 -4.47 -24.03 -11.91
N ALA A 131 -3.14 -23.84 -11.82
CA ALA A 131 -2.29 -24.54 -10.87
C ALA A 131 -2.52 -24.02 -9.44
N HIS A 132 -2.29 -24.89 -8.45
CA HIS A 132 -2.38 -24.57 -7.03
C HIS A 132 -1.01 -24.23 -6.47
N LEU A 133 -0.77 -22.95 -6.18
CA LEU A 133 0.48 -22.38 -5.65
C LEU A 133 0.25 -21.63 -4.33
N GLU A 134 -0.81 -21.98 -3.60
CA GLU A 134 -1.16 -21.34 -2.34
C GLU A 134 0.00 -21.46 -1.34
N GLY A 135 0.38 -20.34 -0.76
CA GLY A 135 1.48 -20.25 0.19
C GLY A 135 2.86 -20.64 -0.36
N ALA A 136 3.03 -20.77 -1.68
CA ALA A 136 4.31 -21.09 -2.31
C ALA A 136 5.36 -20.01 -2.03
N ILE A 137 6.64 -20.43 -1.94
CA ILE A 137 7.79 -19.53 -1.74
C ILE A 137 8.43 -19.29 -3.11
N LEU A 138 8.01 -18.22 -3.78
CA LEU A 138 8.45 -17.79 -5.10
C LEU A 138 9.33 -16.52 -5.04
N GLN A 139 9.97 -16.28 -3.90
CA GLN A 139 10.79 -15.09 -3.69
C GLN A 139 11.98 -15.07 -4.65
N GLY A 140 12.05 -14.02 -5.49
CA GLY A 140 13.08 -13.88 -6.53
C GLY A 140 12.95 -14.88 -7.69
N ALA A 141 11.82 -15.58 -7.83
CA ALA A 141 11.57 -16.51 -8.94
C ALA A 141 11.45 -15.77 -10.27
N HIS A 142 11.86 -16.42 -11.35
CA HIS A 142 11.81 -15.95 -12.73
C HIS A 142 10.53 -16.46 -13.41
N LEU A 143 9.53 -15.59 -13.51
CA LEU A 143 8.18 -15.86 -14.04
C LEU A 143 7.87 -15.01 -15.27
N GLU A 144 8.90 -14.53 -15.97
CA GLU A 144 8.73 -13.66 -17.14
C GLU A 144 7.97 -14.39 -18.25
N GLY A 145 6.94 -13.78 -18.79
CA GLY A 145 6.08 -14.35 -19.84
C GLY A 145 5.32 -15.62 -19.44
N THR A 146 5.27 -15.97 -18.15
CA THR A 146 4.55 -17.14 -17.65
C THR A 146 3.05 -16.97 -17.78
N THR A 147 2.33 -18.04 -18.14
CA THR A 147 0.86 -18.07 -18.13
C THR A 147 0.36 -18.52 -16.75
N LEU A 148 -0.24 -17.59 -16.01
CA LEU A 148 -0.76 -17.75 -14.66
C LEU A 148 -2.29 -17.53 -14.63
N ARG A 149 -2.99 -17.88 -15.70
CA ARG A 149 -4.44 -17.69 -15.80
C ARG A 149 -5.18 -18.54 -14.77
N GLY A 150 -5.96 -17.89 -13.90
CA GLY A 150 -6.74 -18.58 -12.87
C GLY A 150 -5.92 -19.37 -11.86
N THR A 151 -4.61 -19.10 -11.78
CA THR A 151 -3.71 -19.75 -10.83
C THR A 151 -4.03 -19.31 -9.41
N HIS A 152 -4.02 -20.24 -8.47
CA HIS A 152 -4.18 -20.02 -7.05
C HIS A 152 -2.84 -19.65 -6.42
N LEU A 153 -2.66 -18.37 -6.07
CA LEU A 153 -1.45 -17.79 -5.47
C LEU A 153 -1.75 -17.14 -4.13
N GLU A 154 -2.86 -17.55 -3.48
CA GLU A 154 -3.27 -17.03 -2.18
C GLU A 154 -2.14 -17.20 -1.14
N GLU A 155 -1.81 -16.13 -0.45
CA GLU A 155 -0.74 -16.09 0.57
C GLU A 155 0.67 -16.43 0.05
N ALA A 156 0.86 -16.62 -1.27
CA ALA A 156 2.17 -16.90 -1.85
C ALA A 156 3.18 -15.77 -1.61
N ASN A 157 4.45 -16.13 -1.45
CA ASN A 157 5.55 -15.17 -1.29
C ASN A 157 6.25 -14.93 -2.63
N LEU A 158 5.85 -13.87 -3.32
CA LEU A 158 6.42 -13.38 -4.58
C LEU A 158 7.35 -12.18 -4.37
N PHE A 159 7.92 -11.99 -3.17
CA PHE A 159 8.80 -10.87 -2.89
C PHE A 159 9.93 -10.77 -3.92
N ARG A 160 10.01 -9.61 -4.62
CA ARG A 160 10.99 -9.37 -5.69
C ARG A 160 11.01 -10.43 -6.79
N ALA A 161 9.91 -11.13 -7.05
CA ALA A 161 9.79 -12.01 -8.20
C ALA A 161 9.72 -11.20 -9.51
N TYR A 162 10.10 -11.83 -10.61
CA TYR A 162 10.08 -11.24 -11.95
C TYR A 162 8.87 -11.78 -12.72
N LEU A 163 7.84 -10.94 -12.86
CA LEU A 163 6.57 -11.24 -13.56
C LEU A 163 6.39 -10.38 -14.80
N LYS A 164 7.50 -9.90 -15.37
CA LYS A 164 7.44 -9.11 -16.59
C LYS A 164 6.71 -9.88 -17.71
N ASP A 165 5.76 -9.21 -18.36
CA ASP A 165 4.95 -9.77 -19.44
C ASP A 165 4.16 -11.06 -19.06
N ALA A 166 3.96 -11.33 -17.76
CA ALA A 166 3.20 -12.50 -17.29
C ALA A 166 1.68 -12.34 -17.50
N TYR A 167 0.99 -13.44 -17.78
CA TYR A 167 -0.46 -13.49 -18.01
C TYR A 167 -1.21 -13.93 -16.75
N LEU A 168 -1.64 -12.97 -15.92
CA LEU A 168 -2.27 -13.17 -14.61
C LEU A 168 -3.81 -13.03 -14.65
N ARG A 169 -4.43 -13.25 -15.81
CA ARG A 169 -5.88 -13.12 -15.93
C ARG A 169 -6.60 -14.03 -14.95
N ARG A 170 -7.49 -13.44 -14.11
CA ARG A 170 -8.24 -14.15 -13.06
C ARG A 170 -7.36 -14.87 -12.04
N ALA A 171 -6.09 -14.53 -11.91
CA ALA A 171 -5.24 -15.12 -10.88
C ALA A 171 -5.74 -14.71 -9.48
N HIS A 172 -5.66 -15.65 -8.55
CA HIS A 172 -6.02 -15.47 -7.16
C HIS A 172 -4.75 -15.10 -6.38
N LEU A 173 -4.59 -13.82 -6.07
CA LEU A 173 -3.43 -13.24 -5.39
C LEU A 173 -3.80 -12.67 -4.01
N GLU A 174 -4.88 -13.16 -3.42
CA GLU A 174 -5.36 -12.71 -2.13
C GLU A 174 -4.29 -12.89 -1.05
N LYS A 175 -3.96 -11.80 -0.36
CA LYS A 175 -2.90 -11.74 0.67
C LYS A 175 -1.50 -12.16 0.18
N ALA A 176 -1.25 -12.25 -1.12
CA ALA A 176 0.07 -12.55 -1.66
C ALA A 176 1.08 -11.45 -1.30
N LYS A 177 2.35 -11.83 -1.11
CA LYS A 177 3.45 -10.92 -0.79
C LYS A 177 4.16 -10.52 -2.09
N LEU A 178 3.66 -9.46 -2.74
CA LEU A 178 4.14 -8.93 -4.03
C LEU A 178 5.08 -7.72 -3.88
N ARG A 179 5.67 -7.53 -2.71
CA ARG A 179 6.51 -6.37 -2.46
C ARG A 179 7.76 -6.37 -3.35
N GLY A 180 7.96 -5.28 -4.11
CA GLY A 180 9.10 -5.12 -5.01
C GLY A 180 9.08 -6.04 -6.21
N THR A 181 7.92 -6.60 -6.57
CA THR A 181 7.73 -7.47 -7.74
C THR A 181 7.76 -6.65 -9.02
N HIS A 182 8.42 -7.16 -10.04
CA HIS A 182 8.46 -6.59 -11.37
C HIS A 182 7.28 -7.11 -12.19
N MET A 183 6.29 -6.27 -12.43
CA MET A 183 5.05 -6.58 -13.17
C MET A 183 4.87 -5.68 -14.40
N GLU A 184 5.98 -5.18 -14.94
CA GLU A 184 5.98 -4.40 -16.18
C GLU A 184 5.44 -5.27 -17.31
N GLY A 185 4.50 -4.78 -18.11
CA GLY A 185 3.82 -5.53 -19.16
C GLY A 185 2.87 -6.64 -18.69
N ALA A 186 2.71 -6.86 -17.38
CA ALA A 186 1.87 -7.94 -16.86
C ALA A 186 0.38 -7.72 -17.15
N TYR A 187 -0.34 -8.78 -17.50
CA TYR A 187 -1.74 -8.77 -17.84
C TYR A 187 -2.61 -9.31 -16.68
N LEU A 188 -3.12 -8.40 -15.84
CA LEU A 188 -3.84 -8.72 -14.59
C LEU A 188 -5.38 -8.64 -14.74
N LEU A 189 -5.94 -8.74 -15.95
CA LEU A 189 -7.39 -8.65 -16.15
C LEU A 189 -8.15 -9.54 -15.19
N GLU A 190 -9.08 -8.95 -14.41
CA GLU A 190 -9.91 -9.65 -13.43
C GLU A 190 -9.12 -10.36 -12.31
N ALA A 191 -7.84 -10.02 -12.07
CA ALA A 191 -7.04 -10.60 -11.00
C ALA A 191 -7.53 -10.12 -9.62
N ARG A 192 -7.42 -11.00 -8.61
CA ARG A 192 -7.88 -10.78 -7.24
C ARG A 192 -6.70 -10.50 -6.33
N LEU A 193 -6.59 -9.26 -5.84
CA LEU A 193 -5.46 -8.74 -5.07
C LEU A 193 -5.85 -8.29 -3.66
N GLN A 194 -6.98 -8.76 -3.14
CA GLN A 194 -7.47 -8.36 -1.82
C GLN A 194 -6.45 -8.69 -0.73
N GLY A 195 -6.04 -7.70 0.02
CA GLY A 195 -5.04 -7.85 1.09
C GLY A 195 -3.62 -8.13 0.63
N ALA A 196 -3.35 -8.12 -0.68
CA ALA A 196 -1.99 -8.31 -1.22
C ALA A 196 -1.05 -7.17 -0.81
N ASP A 197 0.23 -7.48 -0.62
CA ASP A 197 1.28 -6.50 -0.34
C ASP A 197 2.01 -6.10 -1.63
N LEU A 198 1.53 -5.05 -2.30
CA LEU A 198 2.08 -4.51 -3.55
C LEU A 198 3.13 -3.40 -3.32
N ARG A 199 3.57 -3.16 -2.11
CA ARG A 199 4.51 -2.07 -1.81
C ARG A 199 5.78 -2.19 -2.64
N ASN A 200 6.21 -1.06 -3.23
CA ASN A 200 7.36 -1.01 -4.14
C ASN A 200 7.23 -1.94 -5.38
N ALA A 201 6.03 -2.37 -5.76
CA ALA A 201 5.81 -3.10 -7.00
C ALA A 201 5.95 -2.17 -8.22
N PHE A 202 6.38 -2.72 -9.35
CA PHE A 202 6.63 -1.98 -10.58
C PHE A 202 5.60 -2.35 -11.64
N PHE A 203 4.97 -1.34 -12.22
CA PHE A 203 4.08 -1.43 -13.36
C PHE A 203 4.52 -0.42 -14.42
N ASP A 204 4.09 -0.62 -15.67
CA ASP A 204 4.35 0.28 -16.79
C ASP A 204 3.08 0.58 -17.60
N SER A 205 3.23 1.29 -18.72
CA SER A 205 2.12 1.67 -19.59
C SER A 205 1.44 0.50 -20.31
N VAL A 206 2.10 -0.64 -20.38
CA VAL A 206 1.60 -1.86 -21.05
C VAL A 206 0.86 -2.76 -20.06
N SER A 207 1.14 -2.61 -18.75
CA SER A 207 0.48 -3.37 -17.68
C SER A 207 -1.04 -3.17 -17.70
N ASN A 208 -1.80 -4.26 -17.81
CA ASN A 208 -3.26 -4.21 -17.82
C ASN A 208 -3.86 -4.51 -16.45
N LEU A 209 -4.45 -3.49 -15.82
CA LEU A 209 -5.11 -3.56 -14.52
C LEU A 209 -6.65 -3.57 -14.62
N GLU A 210 -7.22 -3.90 -15.78
CA GLU A 210 -8.66 -3.86 -16.00
C GLU A 210 -9.37 -4.83 -15.06
N ARG A 211 -10.40 -4.33 -14.36
CA ARG A 211 -11.24 -5.09 -13.42
C ARG A 211 -10.50 -5.82 -12.31
N ILE A 212 -9.28 -5.38 -11.94
CA ILE A 212 -8.63 -5.94 -10.75
C ILE A 212 -9.47 -5.66 -9.50
N THR A 213 -9.45 -6.59 -8.55
CA THR A 213 -10.11 -6.41 -7.25
C THR A 213 -9.06 -6.17 -6.18
N LEU A 214 -8.97 -4.94 -5.69
CA LEU A 214 -8.03 -4.54 -4.63
C LEU A 214 -8.64 -4.63 -3.23
N SER A 215 -9.98 -4.69 -3.12
CA SER A 215 -10.71 -4.74 -1.85
C SER A 215 -12.04 -5.44 -2.01
N GLU A 216 -12.43 -6.23 -1.03
CA GLU A 216 -13.80 -6.78 -0.87
C GLU A 216 -14.51 -6.16 0.35
N GLY A 217 -14.26 -4.88 0.63
CA GLY A 217 -14.73 -4.18 1.82
C GLY A 217 -13.65 -4.07 2.90
N ASN A 218 -14.00 -3.60 4.11
CA ASN A 218 -13.06 -3.57 5.23
C ASN A 218 -13.01 -4.96 5.90
N PRO A 219 -11.84 -5.62 6.05
CA PRO A 219 -10.48 -5.07 6.11
C PRO A 219 -9.52 -5.49 4.96
N GLY A 220 -10.02 -5.87 3.81
CA GLY A 220 -9.27 -6.63 2.79
C GLY A 220 -8.58 -5.83 1.68
N CYS A 221 -8.29 -4.52 1.84
CA CYS A 221 -7.63 -3.76 0.76
C CYS A 221 -6.12 -4.07 0.65
N ALA A 222 -5.59 -4.05 -0.59
CA ALA A 222 -4.16 -4.17 -0.86
C ALA A 222 -3.35 -3.03 -0.23
N LEU A 223 -2.07 -3.32 0.10
CA LEU A 223 -1.08 -2.32 0.53
C LEU A 223 -0.41 -1.72 -0.72
N LEU A 224 -0.43 -0.40 -0.85
CA LEU A 224 -0.03 0.31 -2.06
C LEU A 224 1.09 1.35 -1.84
N ALA A 225 1.74 1.38 -0.67
CA ALA A 225 2.81 2.34 -0.42
C ALA A 225 3.98 2.10 -1.37
N ASP A 226 4.48 3.21 -1.93
CA ASP A 226 5.65 3.23 -2.80
C ASP A 226 5.52 2.34 -4.07
N VAL A 227 4.28 2.09 -4.55
CA VAL A 227 4.04 1.45 -5.85
C VAL A 227 4.45 2.39 -6.97
N HIS A 228 5.19 1.87 -7.94
CA HIS A 228 5.60 2.59 -9.14
C HIS A 228 4.46 2.54 -10.18
N TRP A 229 3.64 3.62 -10.22
CA TRP A 229 2.48 3.75 -11.11
C TRP A 229 2.83 4.35 -12.47
N GLU A 230 4.10 4.32 -12.87
CA GLU A 230 4.61 5.02 -14.05
C GLU A 230 3.79 4.66 -15.31
N SER A 231 3.02 5.63 -15.79
CA SER A 231 2.20 5.55 -17.02
C SER A 231 1.13 4.44 -17.07
N VAL A 232 0.97 3.60 -16.04
CA VAL A 232 -0.08 2.58 -16.04
C VAL A 232 -1.46 3.23 -16.05
N ASN A 233 -2.39 2.69 -16.83
CA ASN A 233 -3.74 3.22 -16.94
C ASN A 233 -4.55 2.94 -15.66
N LEU A 234 -4.71 3.95 -14.80
CA LEU A 234 -5.48 3.87 -13.55
C LEU A 234 -6.99 4.01 -13.76
N SER A 235 -7.44 4.51 -14.91
CA SER A 235 -8.88 4.74 -15.17
C SER A 235 -9.69 3.44 -15.28
N VAL A 236 -9.02 2.33 -15.56
CA VAL A 236 -9.64 1.00 -15.69
C VAL A 236 -9.93 0.32 -14.34
N VAL A 237 -9.38 0.89 -13.24
CA VAL A 237 -9.57 0.36 -11.88
C VAL A 237 -10.75 1.04 -11.20
N ASN A 238 -11.62 0.27 -10.57
CA ASN A 238 -12.74 0.82 -9.82
C ASN A 238 -12.31 1.31 -8.43
N TRP A 239 -11.84 2.56 -8.34
CA TRP A 239 -11.36 3.19 -7.11
C TRP A 239 -12.46 3.54 -6.11
N LEU A 240 -13.74 3.65 -6.55
CA LEU A 240 -14.86 4.02 -5.69
C LEU A 240 -15.16 2.95 -4.63
N GLN A 241 -14.78 1.71 -4.86
CA GLN A 241 -14.93 0.63 -3.90
C GLN A 241 -13.95 0.72 -2.72
N ILE A 242 -12.88 1.50 -2.85
CA ILE A 242 -11.82 1.59 -1.85
C ILE A 242 -12.12 2.70 -0.85
N LYS A 243 -12.60 2.34 0.32
CA LYS A 243 -12.83 3.28 1.44
C LYS A 243 -11.55 3.56 2.24
N VAL A 244 -10.70 2.57 2.42
CA VAL A 244 -9.47 2.64 3.22
C VAL A 244 -8.42 1.77 2.57
N LEU A 245 -7.21 2.31 2.31
CA LEU A 245 -6.08 1.53 1.80
C LEU A 245 -5.56 0.57 2.87
N GLY A 246 -4.98 -0.56 2.44
CA GLY A 246 -4.43 -1.58 3.31
C GLY A 246 -3.34 -1.05 4.25
N ASP A 247 -2.53 -0.09 3.78
CA ASP A 247 -1.50 0.59 4.56
C ASP A 247 -2.07 1.31 5.79
N GLU A 248 -3.18 2.03 5.63
CA GLU A 248 -3.86 2.68 6.76
C GLU A 248 -4.49 1.65 7.70
N TYR A 249 -5.10 0.61 7.16
CA TYR A 249 -5.70 -0.46 7.93
C TYR A 249 -4.64 -1.17 8.79
N LYS A 250 -3.50 -1.51 8.23
CA LYS A 250 -2.34 -2.08 8.93
C LYS A 250 -1.89 -1.20 10.10
N ALA A 251 -1.72 0.12 9.86
CA ALA A 251 -1.33 1.08 10.89
C ALA A 251 -2.35 1.15 12.03
N ARG A 252 -3.66 1.15 11.72
CA ARG A 252 -4.73 1.16 12.70
C ARG A 252 -4.83 -0.15 13.49
N GLN A 253 -4.61 -1.28 12.83
CA GLN A 253 -4.60 -2.58 13.48
C GLN A 253 -3.46 -2.66 14.50
N ARG A 254 -2.23 -2.26 14.10
CA ARG A 254 -1.10 -2.22 15.03
C ARG A 254 -1.37 -1.32 16.22
N GLU A 255 -2.00 -0.17 16.00
CA GLU A 255 -2.38 0.75 17.09
C GLU A 255 -3.33 0.12 18.11
N LYS A 256 -4.25 -0.74 17.64
CA LYS A 256 -5.24 -1.40 18.50
C LYS A 256 -4.70 -2.63 19.23
N SER A 257 -3.83 -3.40 18.55
CA SER A 257 -3.41 -4.73 19.04
C SER A 257 -2.20 -4.70 19.96
N ILE A 258 -1.35 -3.66 19.88
CA ILE A 258 -0.11 -3.59 20.67
C ILE A 258 -0.13 -2.33 21.54
N PRO A 259 -0.04 -2.47 22.88
CA PRO A 259 0.15 -1.31 23.75
C PRO A 259 1.51 -0.66 23.42
N VAL A 260 1.45 0.56 22.83
CA VAL A 260 2.64 1.28 22.33
C VAL A 260 3.39 1.89 23.51
N ARG A 261 4.22 1.08 24.18
CA ARG A 261 4.98 1.48 25.38
C ARG A 261 6.43 1.82 25.05
N THR A 262 7.08 1.01 24.22
CA THR A 262 8.51 1.15 23.92
C THR A 262 8.79 2.13 22.78
N ALA A 263 10.01 2.72 22.76
CA ALA A 263 10.47 3.58 21.68
C ALA A 263 10.41 2.87 20.32
N ARG A 264 10.78 1.57 20.28
CA ARG A 264 10.74 0.75 19.07
C ARG A 264 9.32 0.56 18.52
N GLU A 265 8.33 0.34 19.39
CA GLU A 265 6.92 0.20 19.00
C GLU A 265 6.36 1.53 18.47
N LYS A 266 6.68 2.65 19.15
CA LYS A 266 6.33 4.02 18.69
C LYS A 266 6.90 4.30 17.30
N GLY A 267 8.18 3.95 17.06
CA GLY A 267 8.83 4.12 15.78
C GLY A 267 8.17 3.32 14.66
N ARG A 268 7.90 2.04 14.92
CA ARG A 268 7.22 1.16 13.95
C ARG A 268 5.80 1.64 13.61
N LEU A 269 5.03 2.06 14.62
CA LEU A 269 3.68 2.58 14.38
C LEU A 269 3.71 3.89 13.59
N LEU A 270 4.68 4.76 13.88
CA LEU A 270 4.86 6.00 13.15
C LEU A 270 5.22 5.73 11.68
N GLU A 271 6.10 4.74 11.44
CA GLU A 271 6.47 4.32 10.08
C GLU A 271 5.27 3.77 9.29
N ASP A 272 4.44 2.91 9.90
CA ASP A 272 3.21 2.42 9.24
C ASP A 272 2.27 3.58 8.86
N TYR A 273 2.14 4.62 9.70
CA TYR A 273 1.34 5.81 9.33
C TYR A 273 2.01 6.63 8.23
N HIS A 274 3.34 6.72 8.20
CA HIS A 274 4.06 7.37 7.10
C HIS A 274 3.90 6.59 5.79
N GLU A 275 3.99 5.25 5.82
CA GLU A 275 3.67 4.38 4.66
C GLU A 275 2.26 4.70 4.14
N ALA A 276 1.26 4.72 5.02
CA ALA A 276 -0.11 5.04 4.62
C ALA A 276 -0.26 6.44 4.01
N VAL A 277 0.40 7.46 4.57
CA VAL A 277 0.39 8.82 4.00
C VAL A 277 1.02 8.83 2.61
N ARG A 278 2.16 8.13 2.43
CA ARG A 278 2.82 8.03 1.11
C ARG A 278 1.92 7.34 0.09
N ALA A 279 1.32 6.19 0.45
CA ALA A 279 0.41 5.45 -0.42
C ALA A 279 -0.73 6.33 -0.96
N TYR A 280 -1.43 7.02 -0.06
CA TYR A 280 -2.52 7.92 -0.45
C TYR A 280 -2.06 9.09 -1.31
N ARG A 281 -0.90 9.69 -0.99
CA ARG A 281 -0.38 10.85 -1.73
C ARG A 281 0.10 10.46 -3.12
N GLN A 282 0.83 9.36 -3.23
CA GLN A 282 1.36 8.87 -4.50
C GLN A 282 0.23 8.45 -5.44
N LEU A 283 -0.76 7.70 -4.93
CA LEU A 283 -1.94 7.31 -5.70
C LEU A 283 -2.72 8.54 -6.19
N ALA A 284 -2.98 9.52 -5.31
CA ALA A 284 -3.67 10.74 -5.70
C ALA A 284 -2.90 11.55 -6.75
N ASN A 285 -1.56 11.59 -6.67
CA ASN A 285 -0.73 12.28 -7.65
C ASN A 285 -0.72 11.53 -8.99
N ALA A 286 -0.62 10.20 -8.99
CA ALA A 286 -0.69 9.38 -10.20
C ALA A 286 -2.05 9.55 -10.92
N MET A 287 -3.17 9.56 -10.17
CA MET A 287 -4.50 9.83 -10.72
C MET A 287 -4.59 11.21 -11.37
N ARG A 288 -4.08 12.26 -10.69
CA ARG A 288 -4.08 13.63 -11.25
C ARG A 288 -3.25 13.74 -12.51
N ALA A 289 -2.11 13.08 -12.57
CA ALA A 289 -1.26 13.05 -13.76
C ALA A 289 -2.00 12.47 -14.98
N GLN A 290 -3.04 11.66 -14.75
CA GLN A 290 -3.90 11.06 -15.79
C GLN A 290 -5.24 11.81 -15.95
N GLY A 291 -5.41 12.99 -15.36
CA GLY A 291 -6.64 13.79 -15.45
C GLY A 291 -7.79 13.31 -14.56
N MET A 292 -7.61 12.30 -13.72
CA MET A 292 -8.60 11.75 -12.80
C MET A 292 -8.70 12.60 -11.51
N ASN A 293 -9.03 13.86 -11.67
CA ASN A 293 -8.97 14.84 -10.56
C ASN A 293 -10.02 14.57 -9.48
N GLU A 294 -11.24 14.20 -9.87
CA GLU A 294 -12.34 13.94 -8.91
C GLU A 294 -12.06 12.65 -8.09
N GLU A 295 -11.58 11.60 -8.72
CA GLU A 295 -11.21 10.33 -8.07
C GLU A 295 -10.01 10.50 -7.13
N ALA A 296 -9.09 11.42 -7.44
CA ALA A 296 -7.92 11.71 -6.60
C ALA A 296 -8.27 12.45 -5.30
N ILE A 297 -9.38 13.21 -5.28
CA ILE A 297 -9.78 14.06 -4.13
C ILE A 297 -9.90 13.27 -2.82
N PRO A 298 -10.65 12.16 -2.73
CA PRO A 298 -10.81 11.41 -1.48
C PRO A 298 -9.48 10.89 -0.95
N PHE A 299 -8.58 10.44 -1.83
CA PHE A 299 -7.24 9.94 -1.44
C PHE A 299 -6.34 11.07 -0.94
N ALA A 300 -6.29 12.20 -1.65
CA ALA A 300 -5.53 13.37 -1.24
C ALA A 300 -6.00 13.94 0.10
N TYR A 301 -7.31 14.05 0.29
CA TYR A 301 -7.90 14.49 1.55
C TYR A 301 -7.56 13.54 2.71
N ARG A 302 -7.59 12.21 2.45
CA ARG A 302 -7.24 11.19 3.44
C ARG A 302 -5.78 11.27 3.83
N ALA A 303 -4.87 11.50 2.86
CA ALA A 303 -3.45 11.71 3.11
C ALA A 303 -3.20 12.85 4.10
N GLN A 304 -3.90 13.99 3.93
CA GLN A 304 -3.77 15.14 4.84
C GLN A 304 -4.27 14.83 6.26
N LYS A 305 -5.40 14.12 6.38
CA LYS A 305 -5.91 13.68 7.69
C LYS A 305 -4.94 12.76 8.43
N LEU A 306 -4.34 11.82 7.72
CA LEU A 306 -3.34 10.93 8.31
C LEU A 306 -2.05 11.67 8.66
N GLN A 307 -1.61 12.62 7.81
CA GLN A 307 -0.46 13.47 8.09
C GLN A 307 -0.66 14.27 9.37
N ARG A 308 -1.86 14.80 9.61
CA ARG A 308 -2.22 15.47 10.87
C ARG A 308 -2.08 14.53 12.07
N LYS A 309 -2.51 13.28 11.95
CA LYS A 309 -2.36 12.26 13.00
C LYS A 309 -0.88 11.96 13.28
N VAL A 310 -0.05 11.95 12.26
CA VAL A 310 1.42 11.81 12.38
C VAL A 310 1.99 13.01 13.17
N PHE A 311 1.66 14.24 12.82
CA PHE A 311 2.14 15.44 13.53
C PHE A 311 1.78 15.39 15.03
N TRP A 312 0.55 15.01 15.36
CA TRP A 312 0.13 14.86 16.76
C TRP A 312 0.98 13.85 17.52
N ARG A 313 1.27 12.69 16.92
CA ARG A 313 2.10 11.65 17.54
C ARG A 313 3.55 12.07 17.67
N GLN A 314 4.11 12.76 16.69
CA GLN A 314 5.45 13.33 16.75
C GLN A 314 5.55 14.41 17.82
N ALA A 315 4.52 15.20 18.03
CA ALA A 315 4.45 16.18 19.12
C ALA A 315 4.45 15.50 20.49
N LEU A 316 3.65 14.43 20.65
CA LEU A 316 3.54 13.68 21.94
C LEU A 316 4.78 12.86 22.26
N TRP A 317 5.35 12.15 21.26
CA TRP A 317 6.41 11.17 21.51
C TRP A 317 7.82 11.73 21.33
N GLY A 318 7.97 12.87 20.68
CA GLY A 318 9.30 13.39 20.26
C GLY A 318 9.97 12.52 19.22
N GLN A 319 11.29 12.63 19.10
CA GLN A 319 12.07 11.78 18.18
C GLN A 319 12.27 10.39 18.81
N VAL A 320 11.69 9.37 18.20
CA VAL A 320 11.91 7.97 18.58
C VAL A 320 13.21 7.53 17.90
N GLY A 321 14.34 7.56 18.61
CA GLY A 321 15.60 7.07 18.07
C GLY A 321 16.90 7.80 18.45
N SER A 322 16.87 8.88 19.23
CA SER A 322 18.10 9.62 19.59
C SER A 322 18.66 9.22 20.98
N LEU A 323 18.84 7.93 21.22
CA LEU A 323 19.50 7.43 22.43
C LEU A 323 20.91 6.92 22.10
N GLN A 324 21.82 7.81 21.72
CA GLN A 324 23.27 7.56 21.81
C GLN A 324 24.03 8.89 21.65
N THR A 325 24.26 9.62 22.75
CA THR A 325 25.45 10.50 22.87
C THR A 325 25.71 10.88 24.32
N ASP A 326 26.94 10.68 24.77
CA ASP A 326 27.35 10.64 26.18
C ASP A 326 27.94 11.95 26.77
N THR A 327 27.66 13.14 26.21
CA THR A 327 28.19 14.38 26.75
C THR A 327 27.11 15.34 27.27
N PRO A 328 27.27 15.94 28.50
CA PRO A 328 26.24 16.78 29.12
C PRO A 328 25.87 18.04 28.32
N GLN A 329 26.78 18.65 27.62
CA GLN A 329 26.56 19.86 26.79
C GLN A 329 25.74 19.53 25.52
N ARG A 330 25.92 18.33 24.94
CA ARG A 330 25.07 17.85 23.84
C ARG A 330 23.66 17.58 24.28
N LYS A 331 23.45 17.06 25.53
CA LYS A 331 22.12 16.81 26.10
C LYS A 331 21.28 18.07 26.20
N LEU A 332 21.86 19.20 26.65
CA LEU A 332 21.16 20.49 26.76
C LEU A 332 20.76 21.08 25.39
N ARG A 333 21.65 21.04 24.41
CA ARG A 333 21.33 21.47 23.04
C ARG A 333 20.28 20.57 22.37
N GLN A 334 20.36 19.27 22.57
CA GLN A 334 19.37 18.31 22.09
C GLN A 334 18.00 18.53 22.73
N SER A 335 17.94 18.77 24.04
CA SER A 335 16.70 19.08 24.75
C SER A 335 16.01 20.34 24.20
N ALA A 336 16.75 21.41 23.93
CA ALA A 336 16.19 22.62 23.35
C ALA A 336 15.70 22.39 21.91
N GLN A 337 16.46 21.65 21.11
CA GLN A 337 16.04 21.28 19.73
C GLN A 337 14.81 20.39 19.72
N ASP A 338 14.67 19.47 20.68
CA ASP A 338 13.51 18.60 20.81
C ASP A 338 12.26 19.39 21.23
N ILE A 339 12.40 20.38 22.10
CA ILE A 339 11.31 21.28 22.49
C ILE A 339 10.84 22.09 21.27
N TRP A 340 11.76 22.69 20.50
CA TRP A 340 11.46 23.44 19.30
C TRP A 340 10.77 22.59 18.23
N ARG A 341 11.21 21.35 18.06
CA ARG A 341 10.59 20.39 17.15
C ARG A 341 9.16 20.05 17.59
N ARG A 342 8.95 19.80 18.89
CA ARG A 342 7.60 19.55 19.43
C ARG A 342 6.67 20.73 19.21
N ILE A 343 7.13 21.95 19.49
CA ILE A 343 6.36 23.18 19.24
C ILE A 343 5.99 23.28 17.75
N ARG A 344 6.94 23.00 16.85
CA ARG A 344 6.69 23.01 15.41
C ARG A 344 5.63 21.95 15.02
N TYR A 345 5.69 20.75 15.58
CA TYR A 345 4.69 19.71 15.29
C TYR A 345 3.32 20.08 15.86
N VAL A 346 3.23 20.66 17.04
CA VAL A 346 1.98 21.21 17.60
C VAL A 346 1.44 22.31 16.67
N GLY A 347 2.27 23.25 16.25
CA GLY A 347 1.88 24.30 15.31
C GLY A 347 1.38 23.72 13.98
N SER A 348 2.08 22.72 13.41
CA SER A 348 1.64 22.05 12.19
C SER A 348 0.33 21.29 12.39
N TYR A 349 0.10 20.69 13.56
CA TYR A 349 -1.16 20.02 13.89
C TYR A 349 -2.32 21.01 13.96
N VAL A 350 -2.14 22.11 14.69
CA VAL A 350 -3.16 23.18 14.84
C VAL A 350 -3.47 23.81 13.50
N PHE A 351 -2.43 24.14 12.72
CA PHE A 351 -2.60 24.69 11.39
C PHE A 351 -3.32 23.72 10.43
N SER A 352 -2.96 22.46 10.47
CA SER A 352 -3.62 21.41 9.69
C SER A 352 -5.10 21.25 10.08
N TRP A 353 -5.43 21.36 11.38
CA TRP A 353 -6.80 21.32 11.88
C TRP A 353 -7.60 22.55 11.39
N PHE A 354 -6.99 23.72 11.45
CA PHE A 354 -7.56 24.96 10.93
C PHE A 354 -7.90 24.84 9.43
N LEU A 355 -6.98 24.34 8.60
CA LEU A 355 -7.21 24.14 7.17
C LEU A 355 -8.31 23.11 6.87
N ASP A 356 -8.42 22.06 7.69
CA ASP A 356 -9.50 21.06 7.53
C ASP A 356 -10.87 21.65 7.82
N ILE A 357 -10.99 22.47 8.88
CA ILE A 357 -12.25 23.15 9.21
C ILE A 357 -12.60 24.14 8.13
N LEU A 358 -11.65 25.02 7.79
CA LEU A 358 -11.91 26.16 6.90
C LEU A 358 -12.31 25.73 5.49
N ALA A 359 -11.59 24.78 4.91
CA ALA A 359 -11.76 24.43 3.49
C ALA A 359 -11.65 22.92 3.19
N GLY A 360 -11.54 22.07 4.23
CA GLY A 360 -11.24 20.65 4.02
C GLY A 360 -9.98 20.47 3.20
N TYR A 361 -8.90 21.20 3.53
CA TYR A 361 -7.61 21.26 2.79
C TYR A 361 -7.75 21.69 1.32
N GLY A 362 -8.73 22.50 0.99
CA GLY A 362 -8.99 22.92 -0.39
C GLY A 362 -9.87 21.97 -1.21
N TYR A 363 -10.35 20.88 -0.61
CA TYR A 363 -11.19 19.91 -1.32
C TYR A 363 -12.70 20.10 -1.11
N LYS A 364 -13.11 20.96 -0.18
CA LYS A 364 -14.53 21.16 0.20
C LYS A 364 -14.92 22.64 0.19
N PRO A 365 -15.11 23.26 -0.99
CA PRO A 365 -15.41 24.70 -1.11
C PRO A 365 -16.69 25.13 -0.38
N GLY A 366 -17.69 24.25 -0.29
CA GLY A 366 -18.93 24.54 0.45
C GLY A 366 -18.69 24.78 1.95
N ARG A 367 -17.62 24.25 2.56
CA ARG A 367 -17.27 24.56 3.94
C ARG A 367 -16.73 25.97 4.11
N SER A 368 -15.88 26.42 3.19
CA SER A 368 -15.41 27.84 3.21
C SER A 368 -16.54 28.84 3.08
N LEU A 369 -17.47 28.54 2.20
CA LEU A 369 -18.68 29.40 2.05
C LEU A 369 -19.56 29.41 3.32
N PHE A 370 -19.76 28.23 3.94
CA PHE A 370 -20.49 28.12 5.19
C PHE A 370 -19.82 28.94 6.33
N ILE A 371 -18.48 28.78 6.46
CA ILE A 371 -17.71 29.52 7.47
C ILE A 371 -17.75 31.03 7.18
N TYR A 372 -17.65 31.42 5.92
CA TYR A 372 -17.82 32.84 5.50
C TYR A 372 -19.14 33.42 6.01
N VAL A 373 -20.27 32.75 5.72
CA VAL A 373 -21.59 33.20 6.17
C VAL A 373 -21.69 33.19 7.70
N LEU A 374 -21.18 32.14 8.35
CA LEU A 374 -21.21 32.03 9.80
C LEU A 374 -20.40 33.13 10.50
N MET A 375 -19.24 33.49 9.96
CA MET A 375 -18.39 34.57 10.48
C MET A 375 -19.12 35.92 10.40
N ILE A 376 -19.65 36.28 9.23
CA ILE A 376 -20.41 37.51 9.05
C ILE A 376 -21.59 37.57 10.04
N ALA A 377 -22.36 36.49 10.14
CA ALA A 377 -23.49 36.46 11.06
C ALA A 377 -23.05 36.59 12.54
N SER A 378 -21.95 35.97 12.92
CA SER A 378 -21.41 36.04 14.29
C SER A 378 -20.93 37.45 14.64
N PHE A 379 -20.14 38.07 13.75
CA PHE A 379 -19.65 39.43 13.97
C PHE A 379 -20.80 40.46 13.91
N ALA A 380 -21.75 40.32 12.99
CA ALA A 380 -22.97 41.18 12.97
C ALA A 380 -23.73 41.08 14.29
N SER A 381 -23.90 39.89 14.86
CA SER A 381 -24.49 39.69 16.16
C SER A 381 -23.71 40.40 17.29
N CYS A 382 -22.37 40.31 17.24
CA CYS A 382 -21.51 41.03 18.20
C CYS A 382 -21.65 42.55 18.07
N TYR A 383 -21.69 43.08 16.87
CA TYR A 383 -21.89 44.54 16.65
C TYR A 383 -23.27 45.02 17.08
N SER A 384 -24.30 44.20 16.90
CA SER A 384 -25.64 44.51 17.38
C SER A 384 -25.71 44.49 18.90
N PHE A 385 -25.03 43.50 19.56
CA PHE A 385 -25.14 43.33 21.01
C PHE A 385 -24.20 44.26 21.79
N PHE A 386 -22.95 44.46 21.35
CA PHE A 386 -21.96 45.30 22.04
C PHE A 386 -21.84 46.71 21.48
N GLY A 387 -22.35 46.96 20.28
CA GLY A 387 -22.26 48.24 19.60
C GLY A 387 -23.58 49.00 19.51
N ASP A 388 -24.66 48.42 20.06
CA ASP A 388 -26.02 48.98 20.00
C ASP A 388 -26.47 49.34 18.57
N LEU A 389 -25.92 48.63 17.55
CA LEU A 389 -26.29 48.82 16.14
C LEU A 389 -27.56 48.06 15.82
N PRO A 390 -28.48 48.66 15.05
CA PRO A 390 -29.63 47.94 14.49
C PRO A 390 -29.14 46.71 13.68
N PRO A 391 -29.86 45.58 13.66
CA PRO A 391 -29.39 44.34 13.04
C PRO A 391 -29.03 44.45 11.56
N ASN A 392 -29.74 45.29 10.80
CA ASN A 392 -29.48 45.60 9.39
C ASN A 392 -28.17 46.38 9.21
N GLU A 393 -27.91 47.40 10.04
CA GLU A 393 -26.67 48.17 10.03
C GLU A 393 -25.47 47.31 10.51
N ALA A 394 -25.63 46.51 11.54
CA ALA A 394 -24.66 45.57 12.05
C ALA A 394 -24.23 44.54 10.99
N LEU A 395 -25.19 44.05 10.18
CA LEU A 395 -24.89 43.13 9.08
C LEU A 395 -24.08 43.83 7.97
N ILE A 396 -24.49 45.05 7.56
CA ILE A 396 -23.75 45.81 6.55
C ILE A 396 -22.34 46.14 7.04
N PHE A 397 -22.20 46.53 8.30
CA PHE A 397 -20.92 46.82 8.93
C PHE A 397 -19.99 45.57 8.98
N SER A 398 -20.53 44.40 9.33
CA SER A 398 -19.77 43.14 9.30
C SER A 398 -19.33 42.78 7.88
N VAL A 399 -20.23 42.84 6.89
CA VAL A 399 -19.87 42.54 5.48
C VAL A 399 -18.74 43.46 4.99
N THR A 400 -18.83 44.78 5.30
CA THR A 400 -17.80 45.73 4.85
C THR A 400 -16.49 45.58 5.60
N SER A 401 -16.53 45.32 6.91
CA SER A 401 -15.35 45.03 7.74
C SER A 401 -14.65 43.76 7.32
N PHE A 402 -15.40 42.71 7.05
CA PHE A 402 -14.88 41.41 6.60
C PHE A 402 -14.05 41.54 5.32
N HIS A 403 -14.47 42.39 4.37
CA HIS A 403 -13.72 42.60 3.12
C HIS A 403 -12.64 43.71 3.25
N GLY A 404 -12.30 44.13 4.47
CA GLY A 404 -11.27 45.13 4.73
C GLY A 404 -11.64 46.54 4.20
N ARG A 405 -12.91 46.77 3.84
CA ARG A 405 -13.43 48.04 3.34
C ARG A 405 -14.21 48.82 4.43
N GLY A 406 -13.75 48.74 5.67
CA GLY A 406 -14.43 49.23 6.82
C GLY A 406 -15.05 50.61 6.60
N PHE A 407 -16.39 50.66 6.55
CA PHE A 407 -17.16 51.88 6.68
C PHE A 407 -17.38 52.10 8.17
N PHE A 408 -16.69 53.08 8.74
CA PHE A 408 -16.92 53.46 10.13
C PHE A 408 -18.09 54.44 10.18
N PRO A 409 -19.26 54.08 10.72
CA PRO A 409 -20.25 55.06 11.10
C PRO A 409 -19.55 56.01 12.04
N GLY A 410 -19.68 57.32 11.84
CA GLY A 410 -18.97 58.39 12.57
C GLY A 410 -19.12 58.39 14.10
N THR A 411 -19.78 57.39 14.65
CA THR A 411 -20.03 57.17 16.09
C THR A 411 -18.89 56.37 16.81
N PHE A 412 -17.94 55.74 16.10
CA PHE A 412 -16.90 54.93 16.73
C PHE A 412 -15.54 55.60 16.72
N SER A 413 -14.92 55.74 17.90
CA SER A 413 -13.54 56.19 18.01
C SER A 413 -12.54 55.06 17.70
N LEU A 414 -11.34 55.43 17.20
CA LEU A 414 -10.26 54.46 16.92
C LEU A 414 -9.87 53.61 18.15
N GLY A 415 -10.14 54.06 19.38
CA GLY A 415 -9.87 53.35 20.61
C GLY A 415 -11.00 52.47 21.12
N SER A 416 -12.12 52.38 20.41
CA SER A 416 -13.28 51.60 20.87
C SER A 416 -13.05 50.09 20.69
N PRO A 417 -13.64 49.26 21.58
CA PRO A 417 -13.56 47.79 21.44
C PRO A 417 -14.12 47.27 20.09
N ILE A 418 -15.11 48.02 19.52
CA ILE A 418 -15.73 47.66 18.25
C ILE A 418 -14.79 47.85 17.08
N THR A 419 -13.96 48.90 17.10
CA THR A 419 -12.91 49.10 16.08
C THR A 419 -11.88 48.01 16.12
N ALA A 420 -11.46 47.55 17.31
CA ALA A 420 -10.56 46.43 17.45
C ALA A 420 -11.21 45.12 16.95
N LEU A 421 -12.50 44.91 17.20
CA LEU A 421 -13.27 43.78 16.71
C LEU A 421 -13.35 43.78 15.18
N ALA A 422 -13.60 44.95 14.56
CA ALA A 422 -13.64 45.12 13.11
C ALA A 422 -12.28 44.85 12.44
N ALA A 423 -11.19 45.28 13.06
CA ALA A 423 -9.83 44.95 12.60
C ALA A 423 -9.56 43.45 12.64
N LEU A 424 -10.00 42.77 13.70
CA LEU A 424 -9.86 41.33 13.84
C LEU A 424 -10.70 40.57 12.80
N GLU A 425 -11.94 41.05 12.54
CA GLU A 425 -12.80 40.52 11.48
C GLU A 425 -12.17 40.67 10.10
N ALA A 426 -11.57 41.85 9.79
CA ALA A 426 -10.92 42.10 8.50
C ALA A 426 -9.75 41.14 8.27
N VAL A 427 -8.91 40.86 9.32
CA VAL A 427 -7.83 39.92 9.23
C VAL A 427 -8.35 38.49 9.01
N ALA A 428 -9.36 38.07 9.76
CA ALA A 428 -9.98 36.74 9.61
C ALA A 428 -10.65 36.59 8.22
N GLY A 429 -11.32 37.65 7.73
CA GLY A 429 -11.93 37.73 6.41
C GLY A 429 -10.91 37.48 5.30
N LEU A 430 -9.76 38.14 5.36
CA LEU A 430 -8.69 37.96 4.39
C LEU A 430 -8.23 36.53 4.28
N PHE A 431 -8.05 35.82 5.41
CA PHE A 431 -7.70 34.43 5.40
C PHE A 431 -8.76 33.52 4.78
N ILE A 432 -10.03 33.79 5.05
CA ILE A 432 -11.16 33.04 4.50
C ILE A 432 -11.27 33.27 2.99
N GLU A 433 -11.19 34.53 2.53
CA GLU A 433 -11.22 34.89 1.11
C GLU A 433 -10.10 34.22 0.32
N ILE A 434 -8.85 34.33 0.79
CA ILE A 434 -7.69 33.67 0.15
C ILE A 434 -7.90 32.16 0.10
N SER A 435 -8.35 31.56 1.19
CA SER A 435 -8.64 30.13 1.26
C SER A 435 -9.75 29.71 0.31
N PHE A 436 -10.82 30.50 0.22
CA PHE A 436 -11.93 30.22 -0.69
C PHE A 436 -11.51 30.34 -2.16
N ILE A 437 -10.79 31.40 -2.53
CA ILE A 437 -10.29 31.60 -3.89
C ILE A 437 -9.34 30.47 -4.27
N ALA A 438 -8.39 30.14 -3.39
CA ALA A 438 -7.44 29.05 -3.64
C ALA A 438 -8.17 27.70 -3.83
N THR A 439 -9.17 27.41 -2.98
CA THR A 439 -9.96 26.18 -3.04
C THR A 439 -10.81 26.12 -4.32
N PHE A 440 -11.45 27.23 -4.68
CA PHE A 440 -12.26 27.34 -5.87
C PHE A 440 -11.42 27.20 -7.13
N THR A 441 -10.30 27.94 -7.20
CA THR A 441 -9.35 27.86 -8.32
C THR A 441 -8.78 26.45 -8.49
N GLN A 442 -8.39 25.81 -7.39
CA GLN A 442 -7.86 24.43 -7.43
C GLN A 442 -8.90 23.43 -7.92
N ARG A 443 -10.19 23.62 -7.57
CA ARG A 443 -11.25 22.70 -7.97
C ARG A 443 -11.71 22.88 -9.41
N PHE A 444 -11.85 24.13 -9.86
CA PHE A 444 -12.46 24.43 -11.16
C PHE A 444 -11.44 24.70 -12.26
N PHE A 445 -10.22 25.13 -11.90
CA PHE A 445 -9.18 25.51 -12.86
C PHE A 445 -7.86 24.75 -12.66
N GLY A 446 -7.74 23.95 -11.58
CA GLY A 446 -6.56 23.12 -11.33
C GLY A 446 -6.53 21.96 -12.34
N ARG A 447 -5.79 22.15 -13.43
CA ARG A 447 -5.41 21.12 -14.40
C ARG A 447 -4.20 20.34 -13.90
#